data_0bae90dc6e1140697459606e49c4fcf8
#
_entry.id   0bae90dc6e1140697459606e49c4fcf8
#
_cell.length_a   1.000
_cell.length_b   1.000
_cell.length_c   1.000
_cell.angle_alpha   90.00
_cell.angle_beta   90.00
_cell.angle_gamma   90.00
#
_symmetry.space_group_name_H-M   'P 1'
#
loop_
_entity.id
_entity.type
_entity.pdbx_description
1 polymer ?
#
loop_
_entity_poly.entity_id
_entity_poly.type
_entity_poly.pdbx_seq_one_letter_code
_entity_poly.pdbx_strand_id
1 'polypeptide(L)'
;MCMASIPMQAQDLIAVQAPIDRKLKVVDSVALQRLIETDELENGEGLYTSWNNNSTHCYSSAALPDSFKIDLRGFAMPTPSRNVTSGFGYRPSFRRYHKGLDIKVYIGDTIASAFDGKVRIVKYDAGGYGKYVVIRHNNGLETIYGHLSKQLVNVNDEVKAGEPIGLGGNTGFSF
;
A
#
# COMPACT_ATOMS: atom_id res chain seq x y z
N MET A 1 21.56 -30.28 -44.96
CA MET A 1 20.36 -29.47 -45.21
C MET A 1 20.12 -28.65 -43.94
N CYS A 2 20.63 -27.43 -43.92
CA CYS A 2 20.55 -26.52 -42.74
C CYS A 2 19.23 -25.75 -42.82
N MET A 3 18.32 -25.98 -41.92
CA MET A 3 17.13 -25.10 -41.76
C MET A 3 17.54 -23.87 -40.97
N ALA A 4 17.62 -22.73 -41.62
CA ALA A 4 17.79 -21.46 -40.98
C ALA A 4 16.48 -21.09 -40.29
N SER A 5 16.52 -20.84 -38.97
CA SER A 5 15.41 -20.25 -38.21
C SER A 5 15.27 -18.79 -38.65
N ILE A 6 14.12 -18.45 -39.21
CA ILE A 6 13.76 -17.07 -39.54
C ILE A 6 13.50 -16.35 -38.23
N PRO A 7 14.17 -15.23 -37.93
CA PRO A 7 13.85 -14.46 -36.75
C PRO A 7 12.45 -13.84 -36.93
N MET A 8 11.60 -14.00 -35.94
CA MET A 8 10.27 -13.37 -35.85
C MET A 8 10.47 -11.85 -35.96
N GLN A 9 9.89 -11.24 -37.02
CA GLN A 9 10.06 -9.83 -37.28
C GLN A 9 9.18 -9.01 -36.33
N ALA A 10 9.64 -7.82 -35.93
CA ALA A 10 8.90 -6.89 -35.07
C ALA A 10 7.46 -6.57 -35.56
N GLN A 11 7.18 -6.80 -36.84
CA GLN A 11 5.85 -6.66 -37.44
C GLN A 11 4.83 -7.70 -36.92
N ASP A 12 5.30 -8.90 -36.53
CA ASP A 12 4.41 -9.94 -35.99
C ASP A 12 3.98 -9.62 -34.56
N LEU A 13 4.83 -8.94 -33.79
CA LEU A 13 4.48 -8.43 -32.46
C LEU A 13 3.42 -7.32 -32.52
N ILE A 14 3.48 -6.43 -33.53
CA ILE A 14 2.49 -5.35 -33.72
C ILE A 14 1.13 -5.94 -34.13
N ALA A 15 1.11 -6.99 -34.97
CA ALA A 15 -0.12 -7.66 -35.40
C ALA A 15 -0.83 -8.39 -34.25
N VAL A 16 -0.10 -8.88 -33.26
CA VAL A 16 -0.66 -9.51 -32.05
C VAL A 16 -1.20 -8.46 -31.07
N GLN A 17 -0.59 -7.27 -31.00
CA GLN A 17 -1.08 -6.18 -30.14
C GLN A 17 -2.32 -5.45 -30.70
N ALA A 18 -2.51 -5.40 -32.02
CA ALA A 18 -3.64 -4.72 -32.62
C ALA A 18 -5.04 -5.19 -32.14
N PRO A 19 -5.29 -6.49 -31.88
CA PRO A 19 -6.52 -6.97 -31.26
C PRO A 19 -6.66 -6.56 -29.79
N ILE A 20 -5.56 -6.43 -29.05
CA ILE A 20 -5.54 -5.99 -27.67
C ILE A 20 -5.89 -4.52 -27.58
N ASP A 21 -5.29 -3.66 -28.41
CA ASP A 21 -5.59 -2.24 -28.46
C ASP A 21 -7.04 -1.94 -28.84
N ARG A 22 -7.65 -2.74 -29.74
CA ARG A 22 -9.07 -2.62 -30.09
C ARG A 22 -10.00 -3.02 -28.94
N LYS A 23 -9.64 -4.04 -28.17
CA LYS A 23 -10.39 -4.43 -26.97
C LYS A 23 -10.18 -3.41 -25.83
N LEU A 24 -8.99 -2.82 -25.70
CA LEU A 24 -8.69 -1.83 -24.68
C LEU A 24 -9.41 -0.49 -24.91
N LYS A 25 -9.78 -0.14 -26.12
CA LYS A 25 -10.65 1.01 -26.40
C LYS A 25 -12.10 0.83 -25.91
N VAL A 26 -12.51 -0.40 -25.65
CA VAL A 26 -13.85 -0.77 -25.16
C VAL A 26 -13.78 -1.25 -23.70
N VAL A 27 -12.61 -1.69 -23.23
CA VAL A 27 -12.38 -2.20 -21.89
C VAL A 27 -11.83 -1.06 -21.03
N ASP A 28 -12.61 -0.75 -20.03
CA ASP A 28 -12.35 0.01 -18.83
C ASP A 28 -10.84 0.36 -18.63
N SER A 29 -10.54 1.66 -18.57
CA SER A 29 -9.21 2.21 -18.27
C SER A 29 -8.56 1.57 -17.02
N VAL A 30 -9.37 0.99 -16.14
CA VAL A 30 -8.99 0.21 -14.96
C VAL A 30 -8.30 -1.11 -15.32
N ALA A 31 -8.74 -1.80 -16.38
CA ALA A 31 -8.10 -3.05 -16.81
C ALA A 31 -6.72 -2.79 -17.44
N LEU A 32 -6.58 -1.69 -18.18
CA LEU A 32 -5.29 -1.25 -18.71
C LEU A 32 -4.33 -0.85 -17.59
N GLN A 33 -4.84 -0.09 -16.62
CA GLN A 33 -4.04 0.33 -15.47
C GLN A 33 -3.56 -0.86 -14.64
N ARG A 34 -4.42 -1.88 -14.45
CA ARG A 34 -4.03 -3.14 -13.80
C ARG A 34 -2.96 -3.91 -14.57
N LEU A 35 -3.03 -3.93 -15.91
CA LEU A 35 -1.99 -4.59 -16.73
C LEU A 35 -0.65 -3.86 -16.61
N ILE A 36 -0.66 -2.53 -16.64
CA ILE A 36 0.54 -1.70 -16.45
C ILE A 36 1.10 -1.90 -15.04
N GLU A 37 0.25 -1.83 -14.01
CA GLU A 37 0.64 -2.05 -12.62
C GLU A 37 1.16 -3.47 -12.38
N THR A 38 0.60 -4.48 -13.03
CA THR A 38 1.08 -5.87 -12.95
C THR A 38 2.43 -6.02 -13.64
N ASP A 39 2.60 -5.41 -14.81
CA ASP A 39 3.86 -5.44 -15.56
C ASP A 39 4.98 -4.67 -14.83
N GLU A 40 4.64 -3.51 -14.25
CA GLU A 40 5.56 -2.74 -13.40
C GLU A 40 5.91 -3.49 -12.09
N LEU A 41 4.98 -4.25 -11.51
CA LEU A 41 5.21 -5.10 -10.34
C LEU A 41 6.10 -6.31 -10.68
N GLU A 42 5.86 -6.97 -11.81
CA GLU A 42 6.66 -8.10 -12.26
C GLU A 42 8.09 -7.68 -12.65
N ASN A 43 8.24 -6.48 -13.23
CA ASN A 43 9.54 -5.90 -13.59
C ASN A 43 10.21 -5.11 -12.44
N GLY A 44 9.53 -4.92 -11.31
CA GLY A 44 10.08 -4.35 -10.07
C GLY A 44 10.41 -2.85 -10.12
N GLU A 45 10.04 -2.14 -11.18
CA GLU A 45 10.44 -0.74 -11.37
C GLU A 45 9.44 0.28 -10.81
N GLY A 46 8.11 0.06 -10.87
CA GLY A 46 7.13 1.08 -10.52
C GLY A 46 6.92 1.28 -9.02
N LEU A 47 6.45 0.25 -8.33
CA LEU A 47 5.98 0.34 -6.94
C LEU A 47 7.11 0.67 -5.94
N TYR A 48 8.34 0.33 -6.25
CA TYR A 48 9.51 0.50 -5.38
C TYR A 48 10.48 1.59 -5.81
N THR A 49 10.24 2.31 -6.90
CA THR A 49 11.15 3.37 -7.42
C THR A 49 11.40 4.50 -6.41
N SER A 50 10.43 4.79 -5.53
CA SER A 50 10.54 5.78 -4.45
C SER A 50 10.69 5.14 -3.07
N TRP A 51 11.32 3.95 -2.98
CA TRP A 51 11.48 3.24 -1.72
C TRP A 51 12.38 4.01 -0.76
N ASN A 52 11.83 4.40 0.39
CA ASN A 52 12.54 5.15 1.42
C ASN A 52 12.10 4.67 2.81
N ASN A 53 13.04 4.10 3.56
CA ASN A 53 12.82 3.59 4.90
C ASN A 53 12.92 4.68 6.00
N ASN A 54 13.14 5.95 5.62
CA ASN A 54 13.35 7.04 6.59
C ASN A 54 12.17 7.99 6.69
N SER A 55 11.56 8.37 5.57
CA SER A 55 10.43 9.31 5.55
C SER A 55 9.10 8.60 5.69
N THR A 56 8.29 9.00 6.67
CA THR A 56 6.93 8.47 6.86
C THR A 56 6.00 8.86 5.70
N HIS A 57 6.22 10.04 5.11
CA HIS A 57 5.39 10.58 4.03
C HIS A 57 6.19 10.63 2.73
N CYS A 58 6.42 9.48 2.09
CA CYS A 58 7.23 9.39 0.88
C CYS A 58 6.63 10.12 -0.34
N TYR A 59 5.32 10.26 -0.38
CA TYR A 59 4.60 10.95 -1.46
C TYR A 59 4.42 12.46 -1.25
N SER A 60 5.02 13.04 -0.20
CA SER A 60 4.85 14.47 0.13
C SER A 60 5.35 15.43 -0.96
N SER A 61 6.26 14.99 -1.80
CA SER A 61 6.81 15.76 -2.94
C SER A 61 6.37 15.23 -4.31
N ALA A 62 5.53 14.19 -4.36
CA ALA A 62 5.05 13.63 -5.62
C ALA A 62 3.92 14.47 -6.20
N ALA A 63 3.89 14.60 -7.52
CA ALA A 63 2.72 15.11 -8.23
C ALA A 63 1.61 14.06 -8.14
N LEU A 64 0.61 14.33 -7.32
CA LEU A 64 -0.53 13.41 -7.14
C LEU A 64 -1.60 13.70 -8.20
N PRO A 65 -2.24 12.68 -8.77
CA PRO A 65 -3.38 12.88 -9.64
C PRO A 65 -4.59 13.39 -8.84
N ASP A 66 -5.50 14.11 -9.49
CA ASP A 66 -6.73 14.64 -8.87
C ASP A 66 -7.64 13.51 -8.33
N SER A 67 -7.58 12.34 -8.94
CA SER A 67 -8.29 11.13 -8.51
C SER A 67 -7.47 9.88 -8.83
N PHE A 68 -7.55 8.89 -7.97
CA PHE A 68 -6.91 7.59 -8.14
C PHE A 68 -7.88 6.48 -7.76
N LYS A 69 -8.05 5.49 -8.62
CA LYS A 69 -8.93 4.34 -8.36
C LYS A 69 -8.11 3.22 -7.75
N ILE A 70 -8.49 2.84 -6.54
CA ILE A 70 -7.79 1.82 -5.76
C ILE A 70 -8.58 0.53 -5.78
N ASP A 71 -7.91 -0.60 -6.00
CA ASP A 71 -8.49 -1.93 -5.84
C ASP A 71 -8.52 -2.31 -4.35
N LEU A 72 -9.71 -2.51 -3.82
CA LEU A 72 -9.92 -2.89 -2.41
C LEU A 72 -10.17 -4.40 -2.26
N ARG A 73 -10.06 -5.20 -3.32
CA ARG A 73 -10.18 -6.66 -3.19
C ARG A 73 -9.03 -7.19 -2.32
N GLY A 74 -9.34 -8.19 -1.50
CA GLY A 74 -8.38 -8.74 -0.55
C GLY A 74 -8.17 -7.89 0.70
N PHE A 75 -8.98 -6.84 0.93
CA PHE A 75 -8.93 -6.09 2.18
C PHE A 75 -9.19 -6.98 3.39
N ALA A 76 -8.28 -6.93 4.37
CA ALA A 76 -8.46 -7.51 5.68
C ALA A 76 -8.61 -6.40 6.74
N MET A 77 -9.58 -6.54 7.65
CA MET A 77 -9.74 -5.58 8.73
C MET A 77 -8.51 -5.64 9.66
N PRO A 78 -7.79 -4.52 9.86
CA PRO A 78 -6.53 -4.53 10.60
C PRO A 78 -6.70 -4.77 12.12
N THR A 79 -7.89 -4.58 12.62
CA THR A 79 -8.19 -4.62 14.06
C THR A 79 -9.33 -5.59 14.37
N PRO A 80 -9.34 -6.24 15.53
CA PRO A 80 -10.47 -7.08 15.95
C PRO A 80 -11.75 -6.26 16.17
N SER A 81 -11.59 -4.99 16.57
CA SER A 81 -12.70 -4.05 16.78
C SER A 81 -12.95 -3.22 15.52
N ARG A 82 -14.21 -2.81 15.31
CA ARG A 82 -14.62 -1.83 14.28
C ARG A 82 -15.12 -0.53 14.90
N ASN A 83 -14.95 -0.35 16.22
CA ASN A 83 -15.40 0.84 16.92
C ASN A 83 -14.46 2.00 16.66
N VAL A 84 -14.88 2.93 15.81
CA VAL A 84 -14.14 4.18 15.49
C VAL A 84 -14.38 5.17 16.62
N THR A 85 -13.32 5.52 17.33
CA THR A 85 -13.35 6.52 18.42
C THR A 85 -13.11 7.93 17.91
N SER A 86 -12.37 8.09 16.79
CA SER A 86 -12.16 9.37 16.15
C SER A 86 -11.94 9.21 14.64
N GLY A 87 -12.69 9.98 13.86
CA GLY A 87 -12.61 10.00 12.40
C GLY A 87 -11.51 10.90 11.85
N PHE A 88 -11.32 10.80 10.54
CA PHE A 88 -10.51 11.73 9.75
C PHE A 88 -11.14 13.13 9.77
N GLY A 89 -10.33 14.17 9.87
CA GLY A 89 -10.80 15.54 9.78
C GLY A 89 -10.20 16.50 10.83
N TYR A 90 -10.66 17.74 10.81
CA TYR A 90 -10.23 18.76 11.75
C TYR A 90 -10.81 18.51 13.15
N ARG A 91 -9.93 18.51 14.17
CA ARG A 91 -10.29 18.34 15.58
C ARG A 91 -10.21 19.70 16.29
N PRO A 92 -11.35 20.39 16.53
CA PRO A 92 -11.36 21.73 17.15
C PRO A 92 -10.70 21.75 18.53
N SER A 93 -10.95 20.73 19.35
CA SER A 93 -10.40 20.62 20.71
C SER A 93 -8.86 20.56 20.75
N PHE A 94 -8.23 20.08 19.68
CA PHE A 94 -6.78 19.96 19.54
C PHE A 94 -6.19 20.97 18.55
N ARG A 95 -7.02 21.77 17.88
CA ARG A 95 -6.65 22.75 16.84
C ARG A 95 -5.74 22.13 15.75
N ARG A 96 -6.00 20.87 15.39
CA ARG A 96 -5.18 20.14 14.39
C ARG A 96 -6.04 19.21 13.54
N TYR A 97 -5.49 18.86 12.39
CA TYR A 97 -6.12 17.92 11.46
C TYR A 97 -5.73 16.48 11.83
N HIS A 98 -6.72 15.59 11.97
CA HIS A 98 -6.50 14.16 12.15
C HIS A 98 -6.45 13.49 10.77
N LYS A 99 -5.30 12.90 10.45
CA LYS A 99 -5.03 12.33 9.13
C LYS A 99 -5.30 10.81 9.04
N GLY A 100 -6.08 10.27 9.98
CA GLY A 100 -6.37 8.85 10.06
C GLY A 100 -7.67 8.54 10.76
N LEU A 101 -7.87 7.26 11.10
CA LEU A 101 -8.94 6.76 11.93
C LEU A 101 -8.36 6.21 13.23
N ASP A 102 -8.94 6.62 14.37
CA ASP A 102 -8.65 5.96 15.64
C ASP A 102 -9.70 4.88 15.87
N ILE A 103 -9.26 3.64 15.96
CA ILE A 103 -10.10 2.47 16.21
C ILE A 103 -9.77 1.95 17.61
N LYS A 104 -10.80 1.74 18.43
CA LYS A 104 -10.61 1.24 19.78
C LYS A 104 -10.12 -0.20 19.77
N VAL A 105 -8.95 -0.42 20.36
CA VAL A 105 -8.37 -1.74 20.61
C VAL A 105 -7.88 -1.81 22.05
N TYR A 106 -7.72 -3.01 22.60
CA TYR A 106 -7.07 -3.21 23.89
C TYR A 106 -5.57 -3.40 23.71
N ILE A 107 -4.80 -3.09 24.76
CA ILE A 107 -3.37 -3.33 24.75
C ILE A 107 -3.12 -4.83 24.62
N GLY A 108 -2.37 -5.23 23.60
CA GLY A 108 -2.10 -6.61 23.26
C GLY A 108 -2.99 -7.21 22.17
N ASP A 109 -4.05 -6.54 21.74
CA ASP A 109 -4.86 -6.96 20.61
C ASP A 109 -3.98 -7.07 19.35
N THR A 110 -4.21 -8.11 18.57
CA THR A 110 -3.46 -8.30 17.31
C THR A 110 -3.84 -7.24 16.28
N ILE A 111 -2.84 -6.56 15.74
CA ILE A 111 -2.97 -5.64 14.61
C ILE A 111 -2.41 -6.33 13.37
N ALA A 112 -3.20 -6.36 12.30
CA ALA A 112 -2.89 -7.06 11.06
C ALA A 112 -2.70 -6.11 9.88
N SER A 113 -2.04 -6.58 8.81
CA SER A 113 -1.92 -5.85 7.56
C SER A 113 -3.27 -5.77 6.84
N ALA A 114 -3.63 -4.59 6.33
CA ALA A 114 -4.88 -4.38 5.59
C ALA A 114 -4.89 -5.05 4.21
N PHE A 115 -3.74 -5.17 3.56
CA PHE A 115 -3.56 -5.78 2.23
C PHE A 115 -2.20 -6.47 2.17
N ASP A 116 -1.98 -7.24 1.11
CA ASP A 116 -0.65 -7.74 0.74
C ASP A 116 0.29 -6.56 0.50
N GLY A 117 1.54 -6.68 0.92
CA GLY A 117 2.51 -5.61 0.73
C GLY A 117 3.87 -5.87 1.36
N LYS A 118 4.71 -4.83 1.37
CA LYS A 118 6.05 -4.87 1.94
C LYS A 118 6.22 -3.81 3.01
N VAL A 119 6.80 -4.21 4.13
CA VAL A 119 7.05 -3.33 5.29
C VAL A 119 8.15 -2.33 4.93
N ARG A 120 7.80 -1.03 4.94
CA ARG A 120 8.72 0.05 4.59
C ARG A 120 9.38 0.68 5.80
N ILE A 121 8.66 0.85 6.89
CA ILE A 121 9.17 1.47 8.12
C ILE A 121 8.72 0.66 9.33
N VAL A 122 9.65 0.47 10.27
CA VAL A 122 9.41 -0.01 11.63
C VAL A 122 10.21 0.90 12.56
N LYS A 123 9.55 1.85 13.23
CA LYS A 123 10.21 2.88 14.04
C LYS A 123 9.41 3.22 15.30
N TYR A 124 10.02 4.08 16.13
CA TYR A 124 9.40 4.70 17.30
C TYR A 124 9.51 6.22 17.19
N ASP A 125 8.36 6.89 17.34
CA ASP A 125 8.21 8.34 17.39
C ASP A 125 7.45 8.74 18.65
N ALA A 126 8.17 9.18 19.67
CA ALA A 126 7.60 9.49 20.98
C ALA A 126 6.60 10.66 20.94
N GLY A 127 6.79 11.62 20.03
CA GLY A 127 5.96 12.82 19.89
C GLY A 127 4.79 12.66 18.90
N GLY A 128 4.69 11.51 18.25
CA GLY A 128 3.69 11.25 17.20
C GLY A 128 3.11 9.85 17.29
N TYR A 129 3.40 9.03 16.29
CA TYR A 129 2.81 7.69 16.09
C TYR A 129 3.19 6.64 17.16
N GLY A 130 4.10 6.93 18.11
CA GLY A 130 4.62 5.94 19.04
C GLY A 130 5.41 4.85 18.31
N LYS A 131 5.25 3.60 18.71
CA LYS A 131 5.72 2.47 17.90
C LYS A 131 4.79 2.32 16.71
N TYR A 132 5.34 2.36 15.52
CA TYR A 132 4.54 2.31 14.28
C TYR A 132 5.19 1.48 13.19
N VAL A 133 4.35 1.02 12.29
CA VAL A 133 4.72 0.28 11.08
C VAL A 133 4.10 0.98 9.89
N VAL A 134 4.85 1.12 8.79
CA VAL A 134 4.35 1.58 7.49
C VAL A 134 4.50 0.46 6.50
N ILE A 135 3.42 0.15 5.79
CA ILE A 135 3.39 -0.89 4.76
C ILE A 135 2.99 -0.25 3.44
N ARG A 136 3.77 -0.51 2.39
CA ARG A 136 3.39 -0.23 1.00
C ARG A 136 2.75 -1.48 0.43
N HIS A 137 1.54 -1.30 -0.09
CA HIS A 137 0.72 -2.38 -0.60
C HIS A 137 0.81 -2.48 -2.12
N ASN A 138 0.56 -3.68 -2.64
CA ASN A 138 0.60 -3.97 -4.07
C ASN A 138 -0.45 -3.18 -4.90
N ASN A 139 -1.46 -2.59 -4.24
CA ASN A 139 -2.46 -1.71 -4.86
C ASN A 139 -2.07 -0.21 -4.86
N GLY A 140 -0.81 0.12 -4.53
CA GLY A 140 -0.28 1.48 -4.51
C GLY A 140 -0.56 2.28 -3.23
N LEU A 141 -1.36 1.75 -2.29
CA LEU A 141 -1.60 2.38 -1.01
C LEU A 141 -0.41 2.25 -0.06
N GLU A 142 -0.26 3.22 0.83
CA GLU A 142 0.50 3.05 2.08
C GLU A 142 -0.42 3.13 3.28
N THR A 143 -0.25 2.21 4.22
CA THR A 143 -0.93 2.25 5.50
C THR A 143 0.05 2.45 6.64
N ILE A 144 -0.38 3.20 7.67
CA ILE A 144 0.38 3.47 8.88
C ILE A 144 -0.39 2.91 10.06
N TYR A 145 0.27 2.05 10.83
CA TYR A 145 -0.26 1.45 12.05
C TYR A 145 0.50 2.02 13.23
N GLY A 146 -0.11 2.96 13.94
CA GLY A 146 0.50 3.68 15.05
C GLY A 146 0.10 3.17 16.43
N HIS A 147 0.72 3.76 17.44
CA HIS A 147 0.46 3.57 18.88
C HIS A 147 0.61 2.12 19.36
N LEU A 148 1.39 1.29 18.65
CA LEU A 148 1.59 -0.12 18.97
C LEU A 148 2.30 -0.31 20.31
N SER A 149 1.97 -1.36 21.05
CA SER A 149 2.76 -1.81 22.20
C SER A 149 3.99 -2.59 21.75
N LYS A 150 3.86 -3.37 20.67
CA LYS A 150 4.94 -4.16 20.06
C LYS A 150 4.80 -4.22 18.53
N GLN A 151 5.91 -4.14 17.83
CA GLN A 151 6.03 -4.44 16.40
C GLN A 151 6.47 -5.91 16.27
N LEU A 152 5.87 -6.65 15.33
CA LEU A 152 6.12 -8.07 15.10
C LEU A 152 6.84 -8.36 13.79
N VAL A 153 7.07 -7.32 12.99
CA VAL A 153 7.70 -7.39 11.67
C VAL A 153 8.94 -6.51 11.61
N ASN A 154 9.80 -6.77 10.63
CA ASN A 154 11.00 -5.99 10.35
C ASN A 154 10.84 -5.21 9.05
N VAL A 155 11.73 -4.23 8.84
CA VAL A 155 11.82 -3.48 7.59
C VAL A 155 12.16 -4.44 6.45
N ASN A 156 11.47 -4.29 5.33
CA ASN A 156 11.52 -5.08 4.11
C ASN A 156 10.86 -6.48 4.20
N ASP A 157 10.25 -6.87 5.30
CA ASP A 157 9.43 -8.08 5.34
C ASP A 157 8.25 -7.96 4.36
N GLU A 158 7.92 -9.04 3.68
CA GLU A 158 6.69 -9.17 2.91
C GLU A 158 5.58 -9.71 3.81
N VAL A 159 4.40 -9.12 3.71
CA VAL A 159 3.24 -9.48 4.52
C VAL A 159 2.00 -9.68 3.68
N LYS A 160 1.12 -10.56 4.14
CA LYS A 160 -0.18 -10.83 3.54
C LYS A 160 -1.29 -10.05 4.25
N ALA A 161 -2.39 -9.81 3.54
CA ALA A 161 -3.60 -9.28 4.14
C ALA A 161 -4.06 -10.16 5.32
N GLY A 162 -4.31 -9.54 6.48
CA GLY A 162 -4.65 -10.25 7.70
C GLY A 162 -3.47 -10.82 8.48
N GLU A 163 -2.24 -10.72 8.00
CA GLU A 163 -1.06 -11.18 8.72
C GLU A 163 -0.73 -10.27 9.90
N PRO A 164 -0.45 -10.83 11.11
CA PRO A 164 -0.09 -10.06 12.29
C PRO A 164 1.18 -9.24 12.09
N ILE A 165 1.11 -7.93 12.28
CA ILE A 165 2.24 -6.99 12.13
C ILE A 165 2.61 -6.28 13.43
N GLY A 166 1.73 -6.31 14.43
CA GLY A 166 1.97 -5.66 15.70
C GLY A 166 0.91 -5.98 16.74
N LEU A 167 1.09 -5.44 17.93
CA LEU A 167 0.12 -5.51 19.01
C LEU A 167 -0.37 -4.11 19.34
N GLY A 168 -1.67 -3.97 19.56
CA GLY A 168 -2.32 -2.74 20.00
C GLY A 168 -1.69 -2.19 21.28
N GLY A 169 -1.66 -0.89 21.41
CA GLY A 169 -1.02 -0.23 22.54
C GLY A 169 -1.50 1.19 22.74
N ASN A 170 -0.69 1.94 23.48
CA ASN A 170 -0.91 3.35 23.82
C ASN A 170 0.44 4.10 23.86
N THR A 171 1.32 3.85 22.89
CA THR A 171 2.63 4.48 22.82
C THR A 171 2.58 5.78 22.00
N GLY A 172 3.52 6.68 22.22
CA GLY A 172 3.56 7.98 21.56
C GLY A 172 2.48 8.93 22.05
N PHE A 173 1.98 9.77 21.15
CA PHE A 173 0.96 10.78 21.45
C PHE A 173 -0.45 10.20 21.23
N SER A 174 -0.86 9.30 22.10
CA SER A 174 -2.17 8.64 22.11
C SER A 174 -3.00 9.13 23.31
N PHE A 175 -4.33 9.28 23.14
CA PHE A 175 -5.30 9.71 24.17
C PHE A 175 -6.38 8.68 24.37
#